data_f6500e013681a48dcfacf8cb0982539b
#
_entry.id   f6500e013681a48dcfacf8cb0982539b
#
_cell.length_a   1.000
_cell.length_b   1.000
_cell.length_c   1.000
_cell.angle_alpha   90.00
_cell.angle_beta   90.00
_cell.angle_gamma   90.00
#
_symmetry.space_group_name_H-M   'P 1'
#
loop_
_entity.id
_entity.type
_entity.pdbx_description
1 polymer ?
#
loop_
_entity_poly.entity_id
_entity_poly.type
_entity_poly.pdbx_seq_one_letter_code
_entity_poly.pdbx_strand_id
1 'polypeptide(L)'
;MTWLALDTATDRASVALGASAGDAVEESLSGARRHAAALVPMIDRLLARRGVGLDALRGIALSDGPGSFTGLRVGAATAKALARARGLEVHVAPSLMVRAAAQAQPGATVLAVANALRGEVYAAVYRFEPADIVTLLAPSVWRVDSLLGRAPRPDHIIGDGPPDALRMLSQWAEQDVIGGDDGLPRAALLLDLLRRPGGARLVPNLDLWEPEYGRPAEAQARWELAHGRPLPDSVGSAG
;
A
#
# COMPACT_ATOMS: atom_id res chain seq x y z
N MET A 1 7.22 14.17 16.96
CA MET A 1 6.13 14.65 16.08
C MET A 1 5.30 13.45 15.69
N THR A 2 3.97 13.53 15.85
CA THR A 2 3.06 12.39 15.64
C THR A 2 2.48 12.41 14.22
N TRP A 3 2.50 11.26 13.58
CA TRP A 3 1.90 11.01 12.27
C TRP A 3 0.75 10.02 12.39
N LEU A 4 -0.27 10.20 11.56
CA LEU A 4 -1.32 9.22 11.34
C LEU A 4 -0.95 8.40 10.09
N ALA A 5 -0.92 7.08 10.21
CA ALA A 5 -0.67 6.18 9.08
C ALA A 5 -1.90 5.33 8.79
N LEU A 6 -2.25 5.18 7.51
CA LEU A 6 -3.42 4.45 7.04
C LEU A 6 -3.03 3.44 5.95
N ASP A 7 -3.38 2.18 6.12
CA ASP A 7 -3.37 1.19 5.05
C ASP A 7 -4.75 0.58 4.87
N THR A 8 -5.28 0.67 3.68
CA THR A 8 -6.59 0.13 3.29
C THR A 8 -6.53 -0.63 1.97
N ALA A 9 -5.31 -0.96 1.53
CA ALA A 9 -5.08 -1.56 0.20
C ALA A 9 -5.48 -3.03 0.11
N THR A 10 -5.74 -3.70 1.24
CA THR A 10 -6.11 -5.12 1.31
C THR A 10 -7.48 -5.32 1.96
N ASP A 11 -7.87 -6.58 2.21
CA ASP A 11 -9.06 -6.89 3.03
C ASP A 11 -8.88 -6.49 4.51
N ARG A 12 -7.64 -6.26 4.96
CA ARG A 12 -7.35 -5.72 6.28
C ARG A 12 -7.10 -4.22 6.19
N ALA A 13 -7.91 -3.42 6.90
CA ALA A 13 -7.58 -2.02 7.20
C ALA A 13 -6.66 -1.96 8.41
N SER A 14 -5.65 -1.12 8.37
CA SER A 14 -4.73 -0.86 9.47
C SER A 14 -4.56 0.65 9.65
N VAL A 15 -4.55 1.11 10.90
CA VAL A 15 -4.34 2.50 11.29
C VAL A 15 -3.27 2.53 12.36
N ALA A 16 -2.28 3.41 12.21
CA ALA A 16 -1.25 3.59 13.22
C ALA A 16 -1.03 5.06 13.56
N LEU A 17 -0.60 5.32 14.78
CA LEU A 17 -0.32 6.66 15.29
C LEU A 17 1.01 6.66 16.03
N GLY A 18 1.99 7.42 15.55
CA GLY A 18 3.32 7.45 16.14
C GLY A 18 4.33 8.28 15.35
N ALA A 19 5.60 8.22 15.76
CA ALA A 19 6.71 8.83 15.05
C ALA A 19 7.52 7.81 14.22
N SER A 20 7.42 6.52 14.55
CA SER A 20 8.05 5.38 13.87
C SER A 20 7.22 4.12 14.14
N ALA A 21 7.50 3.02 13.44
CA ALA A 21 6.82 1.74 13.67
C ALA A 21 7.00 1.22 15.10
N GLY A 22 8.21 1.39 15.67
CA GLY A 22 8.53 0.94 17.03
C GLY A 22 7.86 1.78 18.14
N ASP A 23 7.47 3.02 17.85
CA ASP A 23 6.75 3.91 18.79
C ASP A 23 5.23 3.87 18.58
N ALA A 24 4.75 3.32 17.47
CA ALA A 24 3.36 3.42 17.09
C ALA A 24 2.41 2.60 17.97
N VAL A 25 1.24 3.17 18.24
CA VAL A 25 0.06 2.38 18.56
C VAL A 25 -0.67 2.06 17.26
N GLU A 26 -1.05 0.81 17.06
CA GLU A 26 -1.68 0.34 15.83
C GLU A 26 -2.96 -0.42 16.14
N GLU A 27 -3.93 -0.32 15.27
CA GLU A 27 -5.17 -1.09 15.26
C GLU A 27 -5.44 -1.58 13.85
N SER A 28 -5.94 -2.81 13.71
CA SER A 28 -6.32 -3.37 12.41
C SER A 28 -7.67 -4.07 12.49
N LEU A 29 -8.36 -4.12 11.34
CA LEU A 29 -9.65 -4.76 11.19
C LEU A 29 -9.73 -5.47 9.83
N SER A 30 -10.03 -6.76 9.85
CA SER A 30 -10.27 -7.54 8.63
C SER A 30 -11.73 -7.44 8.17
N GLY A 31 -11.93 -7.51 6.85
CA GLY A 31 -13.23 -7.42 6.18
C GLY A 31 -13.43 -6.11 5.41
N ALA A 32 -13.09 -6.12 4.10
CA ALA A 32 -13.10 -4.93 3.22
C ALA A 32 -14.41 -4.11 3.26
N ARG A 33 -15.56 -4.76 3.41
CA ARG A 33 -16.86 -4.09 3.49
C ARG A 33 -17.03 -3.21 4.74
N ARG A 34 -16.16 -3.38 5.75
CA ARG A 34 -16.24 -2.68 7.04
C ARG A 34 -15.32 -1.47 7.08
N HIS A 35 -14.42 -1.29 6.14
CA HIS A 35 -13.40 -0.22 6.15
C HIS A 35 -14.03 1.17 6.26
N ALA A 36 -15.02 1.46 5.43
CA ALA A 36 -15.66 2.79 5.42
C ALA A 36 -16.30 3.16 6.78
N ALA A 37 -16.93 2.20 7.45
CA ALA A 37 -17.56 2.44 8.74
C ALA A 37 -16.59 2.41 9.92
N ALA A 38 -15.45 1.72 9.77
CA ALA A 38 -14.54 1.46 10.89
C ALA A 38 -13.35 2.43 10.95
N LEU A 39 -12.92 3.01 9.82
CA LEU A 39 -11.66 3.74 9.73
C LEU A 39 -11.61 4.95 10.66
N VAL A 40 -12.64 5.80 10.64
CA VAL A 40 -12.72 6.99 11.54
C VAL A 40 -12.81 6.59 13.00
N PRO A 41 -13.68 5.65 13.43
CA PRO A 41 -13.66 5.13 14.80
C PRO A 41 -12.31 4.54 15.25
N MET A 42 -11.53 3.88 14.36
CA MET A 42 -10.19 3.40 14.70
C MET A 42 -9.24 4.57 14.96
N ILE A 43 -9.28 5.60 14.11
CA ILE A 43 -8.49 6.82 14.32
C ILE A 43 -8.81 7.46 15.67
N ASP A 44 -10.10 7.64 16.00
CA ASP A 44 -10.52 8.25 17.26
C ASP A 44 -10.02 7.46 18.48
N ARG A 45 -10.12 6.12 18.44
CA ARG A 45 -9.61 5.27 19.52
C ARG A 45 -8.09 5.39 19.70
N LEU A 46 -7.33 5.46 18.61
CA LEU A 46 -5.87 5.60 18.70
C LEU A 46 -5.46 6.98 19.22
N LEU A 47 -6.14 8.04 18.80
CA LEU A 47 -5.93 9.39 19.35
C LEU A 47 -6.21 9.41 20.86
N ALA A 48 -7.34 8.84 21.30
CA ALA A 48 -7.70 8.73 22.70
C ALA A 48 -6.67 7.91 23.51
N ARG A 49 -6.21 6.77 22.97
CA ARG A 49 -5.17 5.93 23.62
C ARG A 49 -3.83 6.64 23.77
N ARG A 50 -3.49 7.55 22.86
CA ARG A 50 -2.28 8.39 22.93
C ARG A 50 -2.49 9.68 23.74
N GLY A 51 -3.73 10.02 24.10
CA GLY A 51 -4.06 11.27 24.77
C GLY A 51 -3.78 12.51 23.93
N VAL A 52 -3.90 12.43 22.60
CA VAL A 52 -3.64 13.53 21.66
C VAL A 52 -4.86 13.82 20.79
N GLY A 53 -4.99 15.05 20.33
CA GLY A 53 -6.01 15.46 19.37
C GLY A 53 -5.47 15.46 17.94
N LEU A 54 -6.34 15.72 16.96
CA LEU A 54 -5.98 15.88 15.55
C LEU A 54 -5.03 17.06 15.29
N ASP A 55 -5.04 18.06 16.16
CA ASP A 55 -4.16 19.22 16.13
C ASP A 55 -2.69 18.91 16.48
N ALA A 56 -2.45 17.79 17.15
CA ALA A 56 -1.10 17.31 17.44
C ALA A 56 -0.46 16.56 16.26
N LEU A 57 -1.23 16.26 15.22
CA LEU A 57 -0.72 15.56 14.03
C LEU A 57 0.09 16.50 13.14
N ARG A 58 1.23 16.04 12.68
CA ARG A 58 2.02 16.70 11.63
C ARG A 58 1.45 16.43 10.24
N GLY A 59 1.03 15.20 10.00
CA GLY A 59 0.59 14.77 8.68
C GLY A 59 0.03 13.35 8.68
N ILE A 60 -0.29 12.89 7.49
CA ILE A 60 -0.87 11.58 7.21
C ILE A 60 0.05 10.83 6.25
N ALA A 61 0.39 9.59 6.57
CA ALA A 61 1.02 8.65 5.68
C ALA A 61 -0.02 7.63 5.18
N LEU A 62 -0.07 7.34 3.89
CA LEU A 62 -1.08 6.48 3.28
C LEU A 62 -0.46 5.53 2.27
N SER A 63 -0.89 4.26 2.25
CA SER A 63 -0.63 3.38 1.12
C SER A 63 -1.52 3.77 -0.06
N ASP A 64 -0.91 4.02 -1.23
CA ASP A 64 -1.63 4.55 -2.40
C ASP A 64 -1.89 3.52 -3.51
N GLY A 65 -1.63 2.24 -3.25
CA GLY A 65 -1.88 1.15 -4.21
C GLY A 65 -0.59 0.48 -4.71
N PRO A 66 -0.72 -0.54 -5.55
CA PRO A 66 -1.96 -1.17 -6.01
C PRO A 66 -2.67 -1.96 -4.90
N GLY A 67 -3.98 -2.21 -5.08
CA GLY A 67 -4.75 -2.96 -4.12
C GLY A 67 -6.27 -2.88 -4.32
N SER A 68 -7.02 -3.10 -3.24
CA SER A 68 -8.48 -3.01 -3.22
C SER A 68 -8.98 -1.64 -3.66
N PHE A 69 -9.65 -1.57 -4.79
CA PHE A 69 -10.21 -0.32 -5.34
C PHE A 69 -11.08 0.46 -4.32
N THR A 70 -11.99 -0.25 -3.66
CA THR A 70 -12.86 0.34 -2.62
C THR A 70 -12.05 0.78 -1.41
N GLY A 71 -11.11 -0.07 -0.96
CA GLY A 71 -10.26 0.23 0.18
C GLY A 71 -9.40 1.47 -0.06
N LEU A 72 -8.71 1.56 -1.19
CA LEU A 72 -7.88 2.70 -1.56
C LEU A 72 -8.68 4.01 -1.60
N ARG A 73 -9.92 3.97 -2.13
CA ARG A 73 -10.82 5.15 -2.13
C ARG A 73 -11.22 5.58 -0.73
N VAL A 74 -11.54 4.64 0.15
CA VAL A 74 -11.89 4.94 1.55
C VAL A 74 -10.71 5.59 2.26
N GLY A 75 -9.51 5.02 2.14
CA GLY A 75 -8.29 5.59 2.72
C GLY A 75 -8.01 7.00 2.18
N ALA A 76 -8.03 7.17 0.86
CA ALA A 76 -7.78 8.45 0.20
C ALA A 76 -8.81 9.53 0.60
N ALA A 77 -10.10 9.20 0.60
CA ALA A 77 -11.15 10.13 1.00
C ALA A 77 -10.99 10.58 2.46
N THR A 78 -10.67 9.64 3.37
CA THR A 78 -10.41 9.93 4.78
C THR A 78 -9.17 10.82 4.94
N ALA A 79 -8.07 10.49 4.27
CA ALA A 79 -6.84 11.29 4.31
C ALA A 79 -7.07 12.71 3.75
N LYS A 80 -7.72 12.82 2.58
CA LYS A 80 -8.06 14.12 1.97
C LYS A 80 -8.95 14.98 2.91
N ALA A 81 -9.97 14.39 3.52
CA ALA A 81 -10.87 15.10 4.43
C ALA A 81 -10.15 15.63 5.68
N LEU A 82 -9.35 14.78 6.34
CA LEU A 82 -8.57 15.18 7.52
C LEU A 82 -7.50 16.22 7.19
N ALA A 83 -6.78 16.03 6.08
CA ALA A 83 -5.74 16.93 5.63
C ALA A 83 -6.29 18.33 5.33
N ARG A 84 -7.43 18.43 4.62
CA ARG A 84 -8.10 19.72 4.35
C ARG A 84 -8.61 20.39 5.61
N ALA A 85 -9.21 19.62 6.53
CA ALA A 85 -9.77 20.17 7.77
C ALA A 85 -8.71 20.73 8.72
N ARG A 86 -7.46 20.22 8.66
CA ARG A 86 -6.39 20.51 9.62
C ARG A 86 -5.11 21.06 9.02
N GLY A 87 -5.03 21.23 7.69
CA GLY A 87 -3.82 21.68 7.01
C GLY A 87 -2.66 20.68 7.12
N LEU A 88 -2.95 19.36 7.12
CA LEU A 88 -1.94 18.33 7.30
C LEU A 88 -1.25 18.00 5.98
N GLU A 89 0.06 17.72 6.04
CA GLU A 89 0.79 17.10 4.93
C GLU A 89 0.28 15.68 4.68
N VAL A 90 0.22 15.28 3.40
CA VAL A 90 -0.07 13.89 3.02
C VAL A 90 1.13 13.31 2.30
N HIS A 91 1.60 12.18 2.79
CA HIS A 91 2.65 11.39 2.16
C HIS A 91 2.10 10.03 1.77
N VAL A 92 2.56 9.50 0.66
CA VAL A 92 2.07 8.22 0.13
C VAL A 92 3.23 7.29 -0.21
N ALA A 93 3.00 6.00 -0.05
CA ALA A 93 3.93 4.95 -0.47
C ALA A 93 3.20 3.83 -1.19
N PRO A 94 3.81 3.16 -2.19
CA PRO A 94 3.21 2.00 -2.83
C PRO A 94 2.86 0.91 -1.81
N SER A 95 1.65 0.34 -1.90
CA SER A 95 1.18 -0.70 -0.97
C SER A 95 2.11 -1.91 -0.91
N LEU A 96 2.74 -2.25 -2.05
CA LEU A 96 3.75 -3.32 -2.10
C LEU A 96 5.03 -2.95 -1.36
N MET A 97 5.41 -1.65 -1.32
CA MET A 97 6.55 -1.19 -0.52
C MET A 97 6.23 -1.27 0.98
N VAL A 98 5.02 -0.88 1.38
CA VAL A 98 4.57 -1.02 2.78
C VAL A 98 4.64 -2.48 3.22
N ARG A 99 4.21 -3.40 2.37
CA ARG A 99 4.30 -4.84 2.59
C ARG A 99 5.76 -5.30 2.71
N ALA A 100 6.61 -4.93 1.77
CA ALA A 100 8.03 -5.26 1.75
C ALA A 100 8.79 -4.76 2.99
N ALA A 101 8.36 -3.61 3.54
CA ALA A 101 8.98 -3.00 4.72
C ALA A 101 8.93 -3.89 5.97
N ALA A 102 8.07 -4.91 6.02
CA ALA A 102 8.07 -5.92 7.09
C ALA A 102 9.37 -6.76 7.12
N GLN A 103 10.11 -6.82 6.01
CA GLN A 103 11.38 -7.53 5.85
C GLN A 103 12.55 -6.58 5.57
N ALA A 104 12.44 -5.31 5.96
CA ALA A 104 13.39 -4.23 5.66
C ALA A 104 14.67 -4.31 6.51
N GLN A 105 15.44 -5.39 6.35
CA GLN A 105 16.79 -5.47 6.92
C GLN A 105 17.79 -4.71 6.02
N PRO A 106 18.86 -4.11 6.57
CA PRO A 106 19.87 -3.42 5.75
C PRO A 106 20.48 -4.33 4.69
N GLY A 107 20.40 -3.92 3.42
CA GLY A 107 20.86 -4.67 2.26
C GLY A 107 19.86 -5.68 1.69
N ALA A 108 18.76 -5.99 2.40
CA ALA A 108 17.79 -6.98 1.95
C ALA A 108 17.05 -6.55 0.68
N THR A 109 16.95 -7.48 -0.27
CA THR A 109 16.13 -7.38 -1.47
C THR A 109 14.83 -8.15 -1.24
N VAL A 110 13.69 -7.46 -1.33
CA VAL A 110 12.38 -8.02 -1.02
C VAL A 110 11.47 -7.95 -2.25
N LEU A 111 10.96 -9.10 -2.69
CA LEU A 111 9.87 -9.20 -3.65
C LEU A 111 8.55 -9.19 -2.90
N ALA A 112 7.78 -8.12 -3.08
CA ALA A 112 6.41 -8.03 -2.57
C ALA A 112 5.41 -8.40 -3.67
N VAL A 113 4.45 -9.26 -3.34
CA VAL A 113 3.41 -9.69 -4.27
C VAL A 113 2.02 -9.52 -3.66
N ALA A 114 1.03 -9.24 -4.49
CA ALA A 114 -0.37 -9.22 -4.13
C ALA A 114 -1.24 -9.82 -5.24
N ASN A 115 -2.37 -10.43 -4.88
CA ASN A 115 -3.27 -11.01 -5.88
C ASN A 115 -3.84 -9.92 -6.80
N ALA A 116 -3.56 -10.05 -8.11
CA ALA A 116 -4.09 -9.13 -9.12
C ALA A 116 -5.29 -9.72 -9.87
N LEU A 117 -5.86 -10.84 -9.38
CA LEU A 117 -6.93 -11.61 -10.01
C LEU A 117 -6.51 -12.24 -11.36
N ARG A 118 -7.38 -13.08 -11.94
CA ARG A 118 -7.17 -13.71 -13.26
C ARG A 118 -5.85 -14.49 -13.40
N GLY A 119 -5.32 -15.03 -12.29
CA GLY A 119 -4.05 -15.78 -12.28
C GLY A 119 -2.79 -14.93 -12.30
N GLU A 120 -2.91 -13.61 -12.22
CA GLU A 120 -1.80 -12.66 -12.20
C GLU A 120 -1.53 -12.12 -10.79
N VAL A 121 -0.36 -11.54 -10.61
CA VAL A 121 0.05 -10.88 -9.38
C VAL A 121 0.45 -9.42 -9.64
N TYR A 122 0.13 -8.53 -8.72
CA TYR A 122 0.91 -7.31 -8.57
C TYR A 122 2.25 -7.69 -7.97
N ALA A 123 3.34 -7.17 -8.50
CA ALA A 123 4.67 -7.42 -7.94
C ALA A 123 5.56 -6.19 -8.05
N ALA A 124 6.44 -6.04 -7.06
CA ALA A 124 7.49 -5.05 -7.02
C ALA A 124 8.69 -5.60 -6.26
N VAL A 125 9.90 -5.14 -6.58
CA VAL A 125 11.12 -5.51 -5.86
C VAL A 125 11.79 -4.27 -5.33
N TYR A 126 12.06 -4.28 -4.04
CA TYR A 126 12.75 -3.21 -3.32
C TYR A 126 14.01 -3.72 -2.65
N ARG A 127 15.06 -2.90 -2.65
CA ARG A 127 16.24 -3.12 -1.82
C ARG A 127 16.28 -2.06 -0.73
N PHE A 128 16.37 -2.54 0.50
CA PHE A 128 16.42 -1.69 1.69
C PHE A 128 17.87 -1.42 2.07
N GLU A 129 18.49 -0.41 1.44
CA GLU A 129 19.84 0.00 1.78
C GLU A 129 19.87 0.67 3.17
N PRO A 130 21.02 0.78 3.85
CA PRO A 130 21.09 1.43 5.16
C PRO A 130 20.54 2.86 5.18
N ALA A 131 20.72 3.62 4.11
CA ALA A 131 20.34 5.04 4.04
C ALA A 131 19.04 5.29 3.27
N ASP A 132 18.68 4.45 2.29
CA ASP A 132 17.59 4.69 1.36
C ASP A 132 16.85 3.40 0.98
N ILE A 133 15.85 3.51 0.10
CA ILE A 133 15.12 2.40 -0.49
C ILE A 133 15.22 2.50 -2.00
N VAL A 134 15.77 1.47 -2.62
CA VAL A 134 15.93 1.40 -4.08
C VAL A 134 14.83 0.52 -4.67
N THR A 135 14.05 1.07 -5.59
CA THR A 135 13.08 0.29 -6.37
C THR A 135 13.82 -0.41 -7.52
N LEU A 136 13.96 -1.73 -7.43
CA LEU A 136 14.59 -2.56 -8.47
C LEU A 136 13.60 -2.99 -9.55
N LEU A 137 12.34 -3.19 -9.18
CA LEU A 137 11.22 -3.45 -10.08
C LEU A 137 10.01 -2.64 -9.59
N ALA A 138 9.54 -1.72 -10.42
CA ALA A 138 8.39 -0.88 -10.07
C ALA A 138 7.10 -1.71 -9.94
N PRO A 139 6.14 -1.29 -9.07
CA PRO A 139 4.84 -1.94 -8.95
C PRO A 139 4.15 -2.09 -10.29
N SER A 140 3.80 -3.32 -10.65
CA SER A 140 3.12 -3.61 -11.92
C SER A 140 2.37 -4.94 -11.83
N VAL A 141 1.49 -5.20 -12.81
CA VAL A 141 0.81 -6.50 -12.96
C VAL A 141 1.69 -7.43 -13.77
N TRP A 142 1.81 -8.67 -13.31
CA TRP A 142 2.66 -9.68 -13.92
C TRP A 142 1.96 -11.04 -14.03
N ARG A 143 2.18 -11.71 -15.16
CA ARG A 143 2.14 -13.17 -15.20
C ARG A 143 3.41 -13.68 -14.54
N VAL A 144 3.29 -14.72 -13.72
CA VAL A 144 4.45 -15.19 -12.92
C VAL A 144 5.62 -15.58 -13.79
N ASP A 145 5.39 -16.31 -14.90
CA ASP A 145 6.45 -16.70 -15.83
C ASP A 145 7.30 -15.50 -16.31
N SER A 146 6.63 -14.39 -16.64
CA SER A 146 7.29 -13.17 -17.09
C SER A 146 8.02 -12.46 -15.95
N LEU A 147 7.48 -12.52 -14.72
CA LEU A 147 8.11 -11.97 -13.52
C LEU A 147 9.42 -12.69 -13.21
N LEU A 148 9.44 -14.02 -13.25
CA LEU A 148 10.63 -14.83 -12.97
C LEU A 148 11.79 -14.52 -13.93
N GLY A 149 11.49 -14.16 -15.18
CA GLY A 149 12.50 -13.78 -16.18
C GLY A 149 13.06 -12.36 -16.02
N ARG A 150 12.44 -11.51 -15.17
CA ARG A 150 12.81 -10.09 -15.03
C ARG A 150 13.18 -9.66 -13.63
N ALA A 151 12.59 -10.27 -12.61
CA ALA A 151 12.87 -9.91 -11.23
C ALA A 151 14.27 -10.37 -10.81
N PRO A 152 15.04 -9.52 -10.11
CA PRO A 152 16.25 -10.01 -9.45
C PRO A 152 15.87 -11.00 -8.35
N ARG A 153 16.75 -11.98 -8.06
CA ARG A 153 16.53 -12.91 -6.95
C ARG A 153 16.41 -12.17 -5.64
N PRO A 154 15.31 -12.34 -4.88
CA PRO A 154 15.11 -11.67 -3.61
C PRO A 154 15.69 -12.50 -2.46
N ASP A 155 16.01 -11.80 -1.35
CA ASP A 155 16.32 -12.43 -0.06
C ASP A 155 15.02 -12.85 0.65
N HIS A 156 13.91 -12.16 0.37
CA HIS A 156 12.59 -12.48 0.93
C HIS A 156 11.49 -12.29 -0.12
N ILE A 157 10.47 -13.17 -0.07
CA ILE A 157 9.21 -12.99 -0.79
C ILE A 157 8.11 -12.83 0.23
N ILE A 158 7.30 -11.77 0.08
CA ILE A 158 6.21 -11.48 1.02
C ILE A 158 4.92 -11.16 0.28
N GLY A 159 3.82 -11.74 0.74
CA GLY A 159 2.50 -11.35 0.26
C GLY A 159 1.52 -12.48 0.03
N ASP A 160 0.61 -12.25 -0.89
CA ASP A 160 -0.46 -13.18 -1.29
C ASP A 160 -0.63 -13.24 -2.80
N GLY A 161 -1.27 -14.30 -3.28
CA GLY A 161 -1.53 -14.50 -4.71
C GLY A 161 -2.22 -15.83 -4.98
N PRO A 162 -2.44 -16.15 -6.27
CA PRO A 162 -2.92 -17.47 -6.65
C PRO A 162 -1.97 -18.57 -6.15
N PRO A 163 -2.47 -19.70 -5.61
CA PRO A 163 -1.61 -20.75 -5.03
C PRO A 163 -0.52 -21.25 -5.97
N ASP A 164 -0.84 -21.41 -7.26
CA ASP A 164 0.15 -21.84 -8.26
C ASP A 164 1.24 -20.80 -8.47
N ALA A 165 0.90 -19.52 -8.49
CA ALA A 165 1.83 -18.42 -8.59
C ALA A 165 2.81 -18.39 -7.40
N LEU A 166 2.28 -18.51 -6.17
CA LEU A 166 3.11 -18.53 -4.96
C LEU A 166 4.05 -19.73 -4.94
N ARG A 167 3.57 -20.91 -5.38
CA ARG A 167 4.40 -22.10 -5.50
C ARG A 167 5.55 -21.92 -6.51
N MET A 168 5.27 -21.34 -7.67
CA MET A 168 6.31 -21.05 -8.69
C MET A 168 7.35 -20.06 -8.15
N LEU A 169 6.92 -19.02 -7.45
CA LEU A 169 7.81 -18.03 -6.81
C LEU A 169 8.68 -18.69 -5.74
N SER A 170 8.09 -19.53 -4.88
CA SER A 170 8.82 -20.26 -3.83
C SER A 170 9.87 -21.19 -4.42
N GLN A 171 9.52 -21.95 -5.46
CA GLN A 171 10.46 -22.84 -6.16
C GLN A 171 11.59 -22.07 -6.85
N TRP A 172 11.25 -20.96 -7.52
CA TRP A 172 12.25 -20.13 -8.20
C TRP A 172 13.24 -19.51 -7.24
N ALA A 173 12.77 -18.98 -6.09
CA ALA A 173 13.63 -18.32 -5.12
C ALA A 173 14.26 -19.29 -4.09
N GLU A 174 13.86 -20.57 -4.10
CA GLU A 174 14.30 -21.60 -3.14
C GLU A 174 14.00 -21.23 -1.69
N GLN A 175 12.86 -20.55 -1.45
CA GLN A 175 12.39 -20.12 -0.14
C GLN A 175 10.87 -20.01 -0.10
N ASP A 176 10.30 -20.06 1.11
CA ASP A 176 8.86 -19.91 1.28
C ASP A 176 8.42 -18.46 1.13
N VAL A 177 7.20 -18.27 0.63
CA VAL A 177 6.54 -16.97 0.60
C VAL A 177 5.99 -16.67 1.99
N ILE A 178 6.39 -15.54 2.57
CA ILE A 178 5.83 -15.03 3.82
C ILE A 178 4.40 -14.55 3.55
N GLY A 179 3.43 -15.36 3.97
CA GLY A 179 2.00 -15.15 3.71
C GLY A 179 1.19 -14.99 4.98
N GLY A 180 -0.14 -15.14 4.86
CA GLY A 180 -1.06 -14.99 6.00
C GLY A 180 -1.01 -13.59 6.60
N ASP A 181 -1.16 -13.49 7.92
CA ASP A 181 -1.14 -12.20 8.62
C ASP A 181 0.21 -11.47 8.53
N ASP A 182 1.31 -12.21 8.51
CA ASP A 182 2.68 -11.66 8.37
C ASP A 182 2.92 -11.12 6.95
N GLY A 183 2.22 -11.62 5.96
CA GLY A 183 2.26 -11.15 4.57
C GLY A 183 1.42 -9.92 4.29
N LEU A 184 0.61 -9.43 5.24
CA LEU A 184 -0.25 -8.27 5.04
C LEU A 184 0.48 -6.95 5.37
N PRO A 185 0.21 -5.86 4.64
CA PRO A 185 0.79 -4.56 4.95
C PRO A 185 0.29 -4.05 6.31
N ARG A 186 1.13 -3.31 7.02
CA ARG A 186 0.82 -2.68 8.31
C ARG A 186 1.04 -1.18 8.24
N ALA A 187 0.04 -0.42 8.72
CA ALA A 187 0.12 1.04 8.69
C ALA A 187 1.33 1.60 9.47
N ALA A 188 1.74 0.95 10.56
CA ALA A 188 2.91 1.36 11.33
C ALA A 188 4.19 1.45 10.48
N LEU A 189 4.35 0.57 9.48
CA LEU A 189 5.53 0.56 8.60
C LEU A 189 5.61 1.80 7.70
N LEU A 190 4.48 2.45 7.38
CA LEU A 190 4.48 3.73 6.67
C LEU A 190 5.26 4.82 7.43
N LEU A 191 5.25 4.77 8.77
CA LEU A 191 5.96 5.74 9.60
C LEU A 191 7.49 5.65 9.44
N ASP A 192 8.01 4.45 9.21
CA ASP A 192 9.43 4.26 8.93
C ASP A 192 9.77 4.63 7.48
N LEU A 193 8.85 4.39 6.53
CA LEU A 193 9.01 4.81 5.13
C LEU A 193 9.03 6.33 4.95
N LEU A 194 8.35 7.10 5.81
CA LEU A 194 8.41 8.56 5.83
C LEU A 194 9.83 9.11 6.07
N ARG A 195 10.68 8.34 6.73
CA ARG A 195 11.99 8.76 7.19
C ARG A 195 13.13 8.37 6.26
N ARG A 196 12.82 7.61 5.22
CA ARG A 196 13.83 7.04 4.31
C ARG A 196 13.67 7.62 2.90
N PRO A 197 14.73 8.15 2.30
CA PRO A 197 14.74 8.46 0.87
C PRO A 197 14.31 7.24 0.04
N GLY A 198 13.50 7.47 -1.00
CA GLY A 198 12.91 6.38 -1.79
C GLY A 198 11.70 5.68 -1.14
N GLY A 199 11.33 6.06 0.09
CA GLY A 199 10.16 5.57 0.81
C GLY A 199 8.87 6.34 0.47
N ALA A 200 8.21 6.92 1.49
CA ALA A 200 6.99 7.69 1.25
C ALA A 200 7.32 9.07 0.63
N ARG A 201 6.52 9.47 -0.36
CA ARG A 201 6.64 10.76 -1.06
C ARG A 201 5.54 11.73 -0.63
N LEU A 202 5.84 13.02 -0.55
CA LEU A 202 4.86 14.08 -0.34
C LEU A 202 3.90 14.15 -1.53
N VAL A 203 2.62 14.36 -1.26
CA VAL A 203 1.60 14.71 -2.26
C VAL A 203 1.55 16.23 -2.38
N PRO A 204 2.07 16.83 -3.47
CA PRO A 204 2.18 18.29 -3.58
C PRO A 204 0.83 18.95 -3.85
N ASN A 205 -0.08 18.27 -4.52
CA ASN A 205 -1.43 18.75 -4.80
C ASN A 205 -2.45 17.66 -4.48
N LEU A 206 -3.10 17.82 -3.34
CA LEU A 206 -4.07 16.83 -2.83
C LEU A 206 -5.35 16.77 -3.65
N ASP A 207 -5.71 17.82 -4.35
CA ASP A 207 -6.93 17.86 -5.18
C ASP A 207 -6.77 17.05 -6.46
N LEU A 208 -5.60 17.05 -7.04
CA LEU A 208 -5.27 16.31 -8.26
C LEU A 208 -4.77 14.89 -7.99
N TRP A 209 -4.38 14.59 -6.75
CA TRP A 209 -3.86 13.27 -6.43
C TRP A 209 -4.98 12.23 -6.32
N GLU A 210 -4.75 11.09 -6.96
CA GLU A 210 -5.56 9.88 -6.84
C GLU A 210 -4.67 8.67 -6.55
N PRO A 211 -5.20 7.64 -5.84
CA PRO A 211 -4.47 6.38 -5.64
C PRO A 211 -4.18 5.64 -6.95
N GLU A 212 -3.11 4.88 -6.94
CA GLU A 212 -2.74 4.00 -8.05
C GLU A 212 -3.50 2.68 -7.95
N TYR A 213 -4.61 2.57 -8.65
CA TYR A 213 -5.48 1.37 -8.57
C TYR A 213 -4.83 0.11 -9.18
N GLY A 214 -3.80 0.26 -10.01
CA GLY A 214 -3.08 -0.81 -10.68
C GLY A 214 -3.86 -1.46 -11.83
N ARG A 215 -5.18 -1.54 -11.74
CA ARG A 215 -6.10 -1.97 -12.79
C ARG A 215 -7.31 -1.05 -12.84
N PRO A 216 -7.95 -0.91 -14.00
CA PRO A 216 -9.27 -0.26 -14.09
C PRO A 216 -10.25 -0.92 -13.12
N ALA A 217 -11.21 -0.14 -12.60
CA ALA A 217 -12.28 -0.70 -11.80
C ALA A 217 -12.96 -1.87 -12.55
N GLU A 218 -13.37 -2.91 -11.83
CA GLU A 218 -13.96 -4.10 -12.46
C GLU A 218 -15.18 -3.75 -13.33
N ALA A 219 -15.95 -2.74 -12.92
CA ALA A 219 -17.07 -2.20 -13.70
C ALA A 219 -16.59 -1.55 -15.00
N GLN A 220 -15.49 -0.81 -14.98
CA GLN A 220 -14.87 -0.21 -16.16
C GLN A 220 -14.34 -1.30 -17.08
N ALA A 221 -13.59 -2.26 -16.58
CA ALA A 221 -13.06 -3.36 -17.37
C ALA A 221 -14.17 -4.20 -18.05
N ARG A 222 -15.29 -4.43 -17.34
CA ARG A 222 -16.47 -5.09 -17.94
C ARG A 222 -17.13 -4.25 -19.02
N TRP A 223 -17.23 -2.96 -18.79
CA TRP A 223 -17.80 -2.04 -19.79
C TRP A 223 -16.94 -1.99 -21.05
N GLU A 224 -15.62 -1.84 -20.89
CA GLU A 224 -14.64 -1.82 -22.00
C GLU A 224 -14.68 -3.12 -22.81
N LEU A 225 -14.77 -4.26 -22.12
CA LEU A 225 -14.91 -5.56 -22.77
C LEU A 225 -16.23 -5.68 -23.56
N ALA A 226 -17.33 -5.18 -22.99
CA ALA A 226 -18.65 -5.23 -23.63
C ALA A 226 -18.78 -4.28 -24.84
N HIS A 227 -18.01 -3.18 -24.86
CA HIS A 227 -18.13 -2.15 -25.90
C HIS A 227 -16.93 -2.12 -26.87
N GLY A 228 -15.89 -2.94 -26.64
CA GLY A 228 -14.71 -3.04 -27.51
C GLY A 228 -13.87 -1.77 -27.61
N ARG A 229 -14.02 -0.83 -26.66
CA ARG A 229 -13.28 0.44 -26.61
C ARG A 229 -13.04 0.87 -25.16
N PRO A 230 -11.95 1.62 -24.88
CA PRO A 230 -11.74 2.18 -23.54
C PRO A 230 -12.86 3.16 -23.18
N LEU A 231 -13.19 3.24 -21.88
CA LEU A 231 -14.02 4.31 -21.35
C LEU A 231 -13.35 5.65 -21.68
N PRO A 232 -14.09 6.65 -22.20
CA PRO A 232 -13.53 7.99 -22.32
C PRO A 232 -13.02 8.41 -20.94
N ASP A 233 -11.77 8.87 -20.88
CA ASP A 233 -11.21 9.41 -19.65
C ASP A 233 -12.18 10.43 -19.08
N SER A 234 -12.61 10.23 -17.84
CA SER A 234 -13.41 11.20 -17.14
C SER A 234 -12.57 12.47 -17.02
N VAL A 235 -12.88 13.45 -17.86
CA VAL A 235 -12.40 14.83 -17.91
C VAL A 235 -11.38 15.17 -16.81
N GLY A 236 -10.08 15.22 -17.15
CA GLY A 236 -9.04 15.60 -16.20
C GLY A 236 -7.61 15.51 -16.69
N SER A 237 -7.36 15.10 -17.94
CA SER A 237 -6.02 15.22 -18.57
C SER A 237 -6.10 16.21 -19.73
N ALA A 238 -6.15 17.48 -19.41
CA ALA A 238 -5.92 18.56 -20.38
C ALA A 238 -4.71 19.36 -19.90
N GLY A 239 -3.60 19.28 -20.68
CA GLY A 239 -2.52 20.24 -20.72
C GLY A 239 -1.39 20.09 -19.72
#